data_ed90c8e2f35989752f6a3a10a4dc338d
#
_entry.id   ed90c8e2f35989752f6a3a10a4dc338d
#
_cell.length_a   1.000
_cell.length_b   1.000
_cell.length_c   1.000
_cell.angle_alpha   90.00
_cell.angle_beta   90.00
_cell.angle_gamma   90.00
#
_symmetry.space_group_name_H-M   'P 1'
#
loop_
_entity.id
_entity.type
_entity.pdbx_description
1 polymer ?
#
loop_
_entity_poly.entity_id
_entity_poly.type
_entity_poly.pdbx_seq_one_letter_code
_entity_poly.pdbx_strand_id
1 'polypeptide(L)'
;MAAAIGADLPVNDAAASMVVDIGGGTTDVAVISLGGIVSSRSLRLGGDEIDDAIISHIKNEYSLLLGERSAEDIKVSAGSAFPLREELSTRVRGRDLVTGLPKTITITSPEVRRAIETPVLQIVELVRSTLDVCPPELSGDILDRGIVLTGGGALLRGLDERMRHELGVPVRVADDPLRSVVRGSGRCVEEFDSLERVLVGTQRF
;
A
#
# COMPACT_ATOMS: atom_id res chain seq x y z
N MET A 1 12.97 -5.63 3.70
CA MET A 1 14.04 -5.05 4.54
C MET A 1 14.42 -3.62 4.11
N ALA A 2 14.84 -3.36 2.85
CA ALA A 2 15.19 -2.02 2.40
C ALA A 2 14.09 -0.97 2.65
N ALA A 3 12.83 -1.29 2.38
CA ALA A 3 11.69 -0.42 2.68
C ALA A 3 11.63 -0.01 4.16
N ALA A 4 11.90 -0.93 5.08
CA ALA A 4 11.88 -0.68 6.51
C ALA A 4 13.05 0.24 6.96
N ILE A 5 14.25 -0.02 6.46
CA ILE A 5 15.44 0.82 6.73
C ILE A 5 15.21 2.24 6.20
N GLY A 6 14.67 2.36 4.97
CA GLY A 6 14.41 3.67 4.36
C GLY A 6 13.22 4.42 4.96
N ALA A 7 12.32 3.73 5.64
CA ALA A 7 11.23 4.31 6.43
C ALA A 7 11.63 4.59 7.89
N ASP A 8 12.94 4.54 8.20
CA ASP A 8 13.51 4.81 9.52
C ASP A 8 12.97 3.89 10.64
N LEU A 9 12.62 2.65 10.29
CA LEU A 9 12.23 1.66 11.28
C LEU A 9 13.46 1.11 12.03
N PRO A 10 13.36 0.88 13.35
CA PRO A 10 14.46 0.37 14.16
C PRO A 10 14.64 -1.14 13.95
N VAL A 11 15.15 -1.53 12.78
CA VAL A 11 15.23 -2.93 12.33
C VAL A 11 16.11 -3.83 13.22
N ASN A 12 17.07 -3.25 13.95
CA ASN A 12 17.98 -3.98 14.84
C ASN A 12 17.40 -4.19 16.25
N ASP A 13 16.28 -3.54 16.60
CA ASP A 13 15.65 -3.69 17.91
C ASP A 13 15.11 -5.11 18.10
N ALA A 14 15.04 -5.54 19.36
CA ALA A 14 14.35 -6.78 19.74
C ALA A 14 12.84 -6.66 19.55
N ALA A 15 12.27 -5.50 19.80
CA ALA A 15 10.86 -5.24 19.60
C ALA A 15 10.49 -5.19 18.11
N ALA A 16 9.42 -5.89 17.75
CA ALA A 16 9.02 -6.04 16.37
C ALA A 16 8.58 -4.72 15.71
N SER A 17 8.91 -4.60 14.44
CA SER A 17 8.41 -3.55 13.54
C SER A 17 7.73 -4.19 12.33
N MET A 18 6.60 -3.63 11.88
CA MET A 18 5.90 -4.10 10.69
C MET A 18 5.88 -3.05 9.61
N VAL A 19 6.25 -3.46 8.40
CA VAL A 19 6.23 -2.61 7.20
C VAL A 19 5.34 -3.24 6.13
N VAL A 20 4.58 -2.39 5.44
CA VAL A 20 3.77 -2.75 4.26
C VAL A 20 4.20 -1.87 3.12
N ASP A 21 4.79 -2.47 2.10
CA ASP A 21 5.25 -1.79 0.88
C ASP A 21 4.27 -2.07 -0.26
N ILE A 22 3.57 -1.02 -0.69
CA ILE A 22 2.53 -1.12 -1.73
C ILE A 22 3.07 -0.44 -2.99
N GLY A 23 3.62 -1.25 -3.88
CA GLY A 23 4.15 -0.82 -5.18
C GLY A 23 3.08 -0.65 -6.26
N GLY A 24 3.51 -0.61 -7.53
CA GLY A 24 2.62 -0.64 -8.70
C GLY A 24 1.94 -2.00 -8.85
N GLY A 25 2.71 -3.08 -8.94
CA GLY A 25 2.19 -4.43 -9.20
C GLY A 25 2.30 -5.40 -8.03
N THR A 26 2.86 -5.02 -6.87
CA THR A 26 2.99 -5.89 -5.69
C THR A 26 2.74 -5.15 -4.40
N THR A 27 2.26 -5.90 -3.41
CA THR A 27 2.23 -5.50 -2.00
C THR A 27 3.03 -6.50 -1.19
N ASP A 28 4.04 -6.02 -0.49
CA ASP A 28 4.92 -6.80 0.34
C ASP A 28 4.76 -6.41 1.81
N VAL A 29 4.58 -7.41 2.67
CA VAL A 29 4.41 -7.23 4.12
C VAL A 29 5.52 -7.97 4.84
N ALA A 30 6.17 -7.33 5.80
CA ALA A 30 7.20 -7.97 6.61
C ALA A 30 7.12 -7.52 8.07
N VAL A 31 7.31 -8.49 8.97
CA VAL A 31 7.58 -8.29 10.40
C VAL A 31 9.07 -8.50 10.63
N ILE A 32 9.71 -7.54 11.27
CA ILE A 32 11.16 -7.46 11.44
C ILE A 32 11.46 -7.33 12.93
N SER A 33 12.43 -8.11 13.42
CA SER A 33 12.96 -8.05 14.78
C SER A 33 14.42 -8.51 14.78
N LEU A 34 15.29 -7.91 15.62
CA LEU A 34 16.71 -8.28 15.78
C LEU A 34 17.47 -8.35 14.44
N GLY A 35 17.18 -7.48 13.49
CA GLY A 35 17.82 -7.44 12.19
C GLY A 35 17.34 -8.52 11.21
N GLY A 36 16.40 -9.38 11.58
CA GLY A 36 15.86 -10.46 10.75
C GLY A 36 14.41 -10.26 10.36
N ILE A 37 14.02 -10.83 9.22
CA ILE A 37 12.60 -10.95 8.84
C ILE A 37 12.04 -12.18 9.55
N VAL A 38 11.08 -11.96 10.45
CA VAL A 38 10.41 -13.02 11.23
C VAL A 38 9.29 -13.65 10.41
N SER A 39 8.50 -12.84 9.75
CA SER A 39 7.41 -13.26 8.87
C SER A 39 7.30 -12.30 7.70
N SER A 40 7.02 -12.82 6.53
CA SER A 40 6.74 -11.99 5.35
C SER A 40 5.75 -12.67 4.43
N ARG A 41 4.95 -11.84 3.74
CA ARG A 41 4.05 -12.26 2.68
C ARG A 41 4.10 -11.26 1.54
N SER A 42 3.87 -11.74 0.33
CA SER A 42 3.80 -10.93 -0.88
C SER A 42 2.53 -11.28 -1.66
N LEU A 43 1.93 -10.28 -2.26
CA LEU A 43 0.75 -10.41 -3.10
C LEU A 43 1.02 -9.64 -4.41
N ARG A 44 0.72 -10.26 -5.54
CA ARG A 44 0.72 -9.58 -6.84
C ARG A 44 -0.55 -8.75 -6.97
N LEU A 45 -0.54 -7.64 -6.29
CA LEU A 45 -1.59 -6.63 -6.29
C LEU A 45 -0.98 -5.33 -5.79
N GLY A 46 -1.22 -4.23 -6.49
CA GLY A 46 -0.70 -2.91 -6.14
C GLY A 46 -1.50 -1.79 -6.80
N GLY A 47 -0.83 -0.73 -7.20
CA GLY A 47 -1.43 0.44 -7.82
C GLY A 47 -2.11 0.14 -9.15
N ASP A 48 -1.57 -0.79 -9.92
CA ASP A 48 -2.05 -1.14 -11.27
C ASP A 48 -3.39 -1.87 -11.20
N GLU A 49 -3.57 -2.80 -10.24
CA GLU A 49 -4.85 -3.48 -10.03
C GLU A 49 -5.93 -2.54 -9.48
N ILE A 50 -5.53 -1.50 -8.74
CA ILE A 50 -6.44 -0.42 -8.33
C ILE A 50 -6.90 0.37 -9.56
N ASP A 51 -6.00 0.69 -10.51
CA ASP A 51 -6.34 1.37 -11.75
C ASP A 51 -7.24 0.52 -12.65
N ASP A 52 -6.97 -0.78 -12.77
CA ASP A 52 -7.81 -1.73 -13.49
C ASP A 52 -9.23 -1.83 -12.92
N ALA A 53 -9.35 -1.78 -11.60
CA ALA A 53 -10.66 -1.74 -10.93
C ALA A 53 -11.45 -0.47 -11.28
N ILE A 54 -10.77 0.69 -11.33
CA ILE A 54 -11.36 1.97 -11.75
C ILE A 54 -11.80 1.91 -13.23
N ILE A 55 -10.93 1.41 -14.12
CA ILE A 55 -11.24 1.24 -15.56
C ILE A 55 -12.48 0.36 -15.73
N SER A 56 -12.51 -0.77 -15.04
CA SER A 56 -13.61 -1.74 -15.11
C SER A 56 -14.91 -1.15 -14.62
N HIS A 57 -14.88 -0.41 -13.50
CA HIS A 57 -16.05 0.28 -12.96
C HIS A 57 -16.61 1.31 -13.97
N ILE A 58 -15.77 2.19 -14.48
CA ILE A 58 -16.18 3.24 -15.42
C ILE A 58 -16.69 2.65 -16.74
N LYS A 59 -16.08 1.58 -17.21
CA LYS A 59 -16.55 0.85 -18.38
C LYS A 59 -17.96 0.29 -18.18
N ASN A 60 -18.22 -0.31 -17.02
CA ASN A 60 -19.49 -0.95 -16.72
C ASN A 60 -20.62 0.06 -16.46
N GLU A 61 -20.35 1.08 -15.65
CA GLU A 61 -21.38 2.05 -15.23
C GLU A 61 -21.68 3.12 -16.30
N TYR A 62 -20.67 3.54 -17.07
CA TYR A 62 -20.79 4.68 -17.98
C TYR A 62 -20.62 4.30 -19.46
N SER A 63 -20.32 3.03 -19.76
CA SER A 63 -19.93 2.58 -21.11
C SER A 63 -18.80 3.45 -21.68
N LEU A 64 -17.85 3.86 -20.84
CA LEU A 64 -16.76 4.76 -21.19
C LEU A 64 -15.43 4.00 -21.13
N LEU A 65 -14.69 4.01 -22.24
CA LEU A 65 -13.34 3.43 -22.31
C LEU A 65 -12.31 4.47 -21.86
N LEU A 66 -11.50 4.08 -20.87
CA LEU A 66 -10.36 4.85 -20.36
C LEU A 66 -9.05 4.11 -20.63
N GLY A 67 -7.94 4.87 -20.67
CA GLY A 67 -6.59 4.32 -20.60
C GLY A 67 -6.07 4.33 -19.16
N GLU A 68 -5.02 3.53 -18.89
CA GLU A 68 -4.37 3.37 -17.59
C GLU A 68 -3.99 4.72 -16.94
N ARG A 69 -3.35 5.62 -17.70
CA ARG A 69 -2.98 6.95 -17.21
C ARG A 69 -4.17 7.75 -16.68
N SER A 70 -5.33 7.66 -17.36
CA SER A 70 -6.54 8.35 -16.91
C SER A 70 -7.09 7.73 -15.62
N ALA A 71 -6.95 6.42 -15.44
CA ALA A 71 -7.34 5.74 -14.20
C ALA A 71 -6.42 6.15 -13.05
N GLU A 72 -5.11 6.20 -13.28
CA GLU A 72 -4.15 6.72 -12.30
C GLU A 72 -4.45 8.17 -11.91
N ASP A 73 -4.75 9.05 -12.89
CA ASP A 73 -5.16 10.43 -12.62
C ASP A 73 -6.42 10.49 -11.73
N ILE A 74 -7.39 9.58 -11.92
CA ILE A 74 -8.59 9.47 -11.08
C ILE A 74 -8.20 8.99 -9.67
N LYS A 75 -7.41 7.93 -9.57
CA LYS A 75 -6.91 7.40 -8.30
C LYS A 75 -6.23 8.49 -7.47
N VAL A 76 -5.34 9.27 -8.10
CA VAL A 76 -4.61 10.36 -7.44
C VAL A 76 -5.52 11.53 -7.08
N SER A 77 -6.47 11.92 -7.95
CA SER A 77 -7.30 13.12 -7.74
C SER A 77 -8.53 12.89 -6.87
N ALA A 78 -9.19 11.73 -6.99
CA ALA A 78 -10.45 11.43 -6.30
C ALA A 78 -10.46 10.07 -5.58
N GLY A 79 -9.39 9.27 -5.64
CA GLY A 79 -9.30 7.99 -4.95
C GLY A 79 -9.25 8.15 -3.43
N SER A 80 -9.98 7.29 -2.72
CA SER A 80 -9.88 7.14 -1.27
C SER A 80 -10.32 5.74 -0.83
N ALA A 81 -9.63 5.18 0.15
CA ALA A 81 -9.96 3.87 0.73
C ALA A 81 -10.92 3.96 1.94
N PHE A 82 -11.14 5.17 2.46
CA PHE A 82 -12.00 5.46 3.61
C PHE A 82 -12.81 6.74 3.38
N PRO A 83 -13.99 6.92 4.02
CA PRO A 83 -14.79 8.14 3.87
C PRO A 83 -13.99 9.39 4.21
N LEU A 84 -14.06 10.40 3.35
CA LEU A 84 -13.38 11.68 3.54
C LEU A 84 -14.32 12.67 4.26
N ARG A 85 -13.74 13.63 4.99
CA ARG A 85 -14.52 14.74 5.58
C ARG A 85 -15.20 15.59 4.52
N GLU A 86 -14.48 15.84 3.42
CA GLU A 86 -14.98 16.49 2.21
C GLU A 86 -14.74 15.55 1.05
N GLU A 87 -15.81 15.04 0.46
CA GLU A 87 -15.72 14.13 -0.68
C GLU A 87 -15.29 14.90 -1.93
N LEU A 88 -14.41 14.27 -2.70
CA LEU A 88 -13.80 14.84 -3.88
C LEU A 88 -14.57 14.45 -5.14
N SER A 89 -14.38 15.22 -6.20
CA SER A 89 -14.86 14.87 -7.54
C SER A 89 -13.86 15.29 -8.60
N THR A 90 -13.81 14.54 -9.69
CA THR A 90 -12.96 14.86 -10.83
C THR A 90 -13.69 14.62 -12.14
N ARG A 91 -13.32 15.38 -13.17
CA ARG A 91 -13.85 15.19 -14.53
C ARG A 91 -12.92 14.27 -15.30
N VAL A 92 -13.51 13.27 -15.93
CA VAL A 92 -12.82 12.25 -16.70
C VAL A 92 -13.31 12.27 -18.13
N ARG A 93 -12.37 12.17 -19.08
CA ARG A 93 -12.67 12.11 -20.50
C ARG A 93 -12.24 10.74 -21.05
N GLY A 94 -13.11 10.11 -21.81
CA GLY A 94 -12.85 8.85 -22.47
C GLY A 94 -13.63 8.73 -23.78
N ARG A 95 -13.60 7.53 -24.38
CA ARG A 95 -14.38 7.21 -25.56
C ARG A 95 -15.66 6.47 -25.16
N ASP A 96 -16.79 7.02 -25.49
CA ASP A 96 -18.09 6.37 -25.34
C ASP A 96 -18.16 5.11 -26.22
N LEU A 97 -18.44 3.97 -25.61
CA LEU A 97 -18.46 2.67 -26.28
C LEU A 97 -19.69 2.47 -27.19
N VAL A 98 -20.75 3.26 -26.97
CA VAL A 98 -21.99 3.18 -27.76
C VAL A 98 -21.88 4.02 -29.03
N THR A 99 -21.42 5.26 -28.88
CA THR A 99 -21.36 6.23 -30.00
C THR A 99 -19.99 6.29 -30.68
N GLY A 100 -18.94 5.80 -30.01
CA GLY A 100 -17.54 5.92 -30.46
C GLY A 100 -16.93 7.30 -30.28
N LEU A 101 -17.70 8.28 -29.78
CA LEU A 101 -17.29 9.69 -29.65
C LEU A 101 -16.64 9.99 -28.30
N PRO A 102 -15.84 11.07 -28.20
CA PRO A 102 -15.36 11.55 -26.91
C PRO A 102 -16.51 11.97 -25.98
N LYS A 103 -16.45 11.52 -24.74
CA LYS A 103 -17.43 11.84 -23.69
C LYS A 103 -16.71 12.20 -22.40
N THR A 104 -17.27 13.15 -21.67
CA THR A 104 -16.78 13.57 -20.35
C THR A 104 -17.83 13.23 -19.30
N ILE A 105 -17.37 12.62 -18.20
CA ILE A 105 -18.19 12.34 -17.01
C ILE A 105 -17.55 13.00 -15.78
N THR A 106 -18.32 13.12 -14.72
CA THR A 106 -17.81 13.48 -13.39
C THR A 106 -17.90 12.23 -12.51
N ILE A 107 -16.82 11.87 -11.84
CA ILE A 107 -16.76 10.78 -10.88
C ILE A 107 -16.41 11.32 -9.49
N THR A 108 -16.96 10.71 -8.45
CA THR A 108 -16.79 11.13 -7.05
C THR A 108 -15.98 10.16 -6.24
N SER A 109 -15.35 10.62 -5.15
CA SER A 109 -14.56 9.73 -4.27
C SER A 109 -15.36 8.58 -3.64
N PRO A 110 -16.65 8.72 -3.23
CA PRO A 110 -17.46 7.57 -2.82
C PRO A 110 -17.62 6.51 -3.91
N GLU A 111 -17.67 6.94 -5.15
CA GLU A 111 -17.82 6.06 -6.31
C GLU A 111 -16.50 5.34 -6.62
N VAL A 112 -15.37 6.07 -6.62
CA VAL A 112 -14.04 5.47 -6.77
C VAL A 112 -13.77 4.49 -5.63
N ARG A 113 -14.14 4.82 -4.39
CA ARG A 113 -14.00 3.94 -3.20
C ARG A 113 -14.71 2.62 -3.41
N ARG A 114 -15.94 2.63 -3.95
CA ARG A 114 -16.67 1.39 -4.28
C ARG A 114 -15.97 0.59 -5.38
N ALA A 115 -15.43 1.28 -6.38
CA ALA A 115 -14.72 0.63 -7.48
C ALA A 115 -13.49 -0.14 -6.99
N ILE A 116 -12.72 0.44 -6.06
CA ILE A 116 -11.46 -0.10 -5.55
C ILE A 116 -11.62 -0.97 -4.29
N GLU A 117 -12.83 -1.22 -3.82
CA GLU A 117 -13.08 -1.97 -2.57
C GLU A 117 -12.40 -3.33 -2.56
N THR A 118 -12.50 -4.08 -3.65
CA THR A 118 -11.92 -5.43 -3.73
C THR A 118 -10.40 -5.44 -3.59
N PRO A 119 -9.61 -4.69 -4.38
CA PRO A 119 -8.16 -4.65 -4.21
C PRO A 119 -7.74 -4.11 -2.84
N VAL A 120 -8.41 -3.10 -2.30
CA VAL A 120 -8.11 -2.57 -0.96
C VAL A 120 -8.33 -3.64 0.12
N LEU A 121 -9.45 -4.37 0.06
CA LEU A 121 -9.73 -5.45 1.01
C LEU A 121 -8.68 -6.56 0.94
N GLN A 122 -8.22 -6.93 -0.25
CA GLN A 122 -7.17 -7.94 -0.42
C GLN A 122 -5.84 -7.51 0.21
N ILE A 123 -5.48 -6.21 0.12
CA ILE A 123 -4.30 -5.67 0.81
C ILE A 123 -4.48 -5.77 2.33
N VAL A 124 -5.64 -5.39 2.86
CA VAL A 124 -5.93 -5.49 4.31
C VAL A 124 -5.84 -6.94 4.79
N GLU A 125 -6.41 -7.88 4.05
CA GLU A 125 -6.36 -9.31 4.38
C GLU A 125 -4.94 -9.89 4.31
N LEU A 126 -4.09 -9.41 3.41
CA LEU A 126 -2.67 -9.77 3.39
C LEU A 126 -1.98 -9.37 4.70
N VAL A 127 -2.22 -8.15 5.17
CA VAL A 127 -1.67 -7.65 6.43
C VAL A 127 -2.21 -8.46 7.62
N ARG A 128 -3.53 -8.69 7.69
CA ARG A 128 -4.18 -9.51 8.72
C ARG A 128 -3.58 -10.91 8.79
N SER A 129 -3.50 -11.58 7.64
CA SER A 129 -2.94 -12.95 7.57
C SER A 129 -1.45 -13.03 7.91
N THR A 130 -0.71 -11.93 7.82
CA THR A 130 0.69 -11.86 8.25
C THR A 130 0.77 -11.70 9.77
N LEU A 131 -0.14 -10.91 10.37
CA LEU A 131 -0.26 -10.78 11.82
C LEU A 131 -0.69 -12.09 12.48
N ASP A 132 -1.61 -12.84 11.87
CA ASP A 132 -2.13 -14.11 12.42
C ASP A 132 -1.06 -15.18 12.62
N VAL A 133 0.00 -15.16 11.79
CA VAL A 133 1.12 -16.11 11.90
C VAL A 133 2.32 -15.56 12.69
N CYS A 134 2.21 -14.32 13.16
CA CYS A 134 3.26 -13.68 13.96
C CYS A 134 3.27 -14.26 15.38
N PRO A 135 4.46 -14.53 15.98
CA PRO A 135 4.54 -14.91 17.39
C PRO A 135 3.82 -13.90 18.30
N PRO A 136 3.08 -14.37 19.34
CA PRO A 136 2.27 -13.50 20.18
C PRO A 136 3.04 -12.33 20.83
N GLU A 137 4.28 -12.56 21.24
CA GLU A 137 5.14 -11.55 21.85
C GLU A 137 5.43 -10.40 20.87
N LEU A 138 5.69 -10.73 19.61
CA LEU A 138 5.96 -9.74 18.56
C LEU A 138 4.67 -9.05 18.08
N SER A 139 3.53 -9.73 18.15
CA SER A 139 2.23 -9.12 17.87
C SER A 139 1.89 -8.05 18.88
N GLY A 140 2.27 -8.23 20.15
CA GLY A 140 2.16 -7.20 21.19
C GLY A 140 2.95 -5.94 20.85
N ASP A 141 4.19 -6.10 20.39
CA ASP A 141 5.02 -4.96 19.96
C ASP A 141 4.37 -4.18 18.79
N ILE A 142 3.77 -4.91 17.83
CA ILE A 142 3.10 -4.27 16.69
C ILE A 142 1.83 -3.51 17.14
N LEU A 143 1.13 -4.01 18.16
CA LEU A 143 -0.01 -3.31 18.74
C LEU A 143 0.39 -1.94 19.31
N ASP A 144 1.59 -1.85 19.92
CA ASP A 144 2.09 -0.61 20.51
C ASP A 144 2.77 0.30 19.46
N ARG A 145 3.62 -0.25 18.60
CA ARG A 145 4.44 0.50 17.62
C ARG A 145 3.70 0.79 16.32
N GLY A 146 2.70 -0.02 16.00
CA GLY A 146 1.91 0.10 14.78
C GLY A 146 2.60 -0.44 13.53
N ILE A 147 1.93 -0.19 12.41
CA ILE A 147 2.32 -0.59 11.06
C ILE A 147 2.75 0.65 10.28
N VAL A 148 3.82 0.52 9.49
CA VAL A 148 4.30 1.58 8.60
C VAL A 148 4.00 1.21 7.16
N LEU A 149 3.26 2.09 6.47
CA LEU A 149 2.95 1.97 5.05
C LEU A 149 4.00 2.69 4.24
N THR A 150 4.46 2.08 3.17
CA THR A 150 5.42 2.64 2.21
C THR A 150 5.04 2.23 0.78
N GLY A 151 5.79 2.71 -0.22
CA GLY A 151 5.44 2.57 -1.63
C GLY A 151 4.41 3.60 -2.09
N GLY A 152 4.18 3.66 -3.40
CA GLY A 152 3.24 4.62 -4.01
C GLY A 152 1.79 4.40 -3.58
N GLY A 153 1.38 3.15 -3.36
CA GLY A 153 0.03 2.80 -2.91
C GLY A 153 -0.29 3.29 -1.50
N ALA A 154 0.73 3.51 -0.65
CA ALA A 154 0.55 4.10 0.67
C ALA A 154 -0.01 5.53 0.64
N LEU A 155 0.10 6.21 -0.50
CA LEU A 155 -0.44 7.56 -0.72
C LEU A 155 -1.93 7.58 -1.06
N LEU A 156 -2.58 6.41 -1.23
CA LEU A 156 -4.03 6.36 -1.42
C LEU A 156 -4.72 6.90 -0.16
N ARG A 157 -5.51 7.98 -0.34
CA ARG A 157 -6.14 8.68 0.79
C ARG A 157 -6.98 7.74 1.64
N GLY A 158 -6.80 7.84 2.95
CA GLY A 158 -7.56 7.05 3.93
C GLY A 158 -7.23 5.57 3.97
N LEU A 159 -6.17 5.09 3.28
CA LEU A 159 -5.75 3.70 3.37
C LEU A 159 -5.24 3.37 4.78
N ASP A 160 -4.51 4.28 5.40
CA ASP A 160 -4.07 4.18 6.79
C ASP A 160 -5.25 4.17 7.78
N GLU A 161 -6.28 4.99 7.54
CA GLU A 161 -7.51 5.00 8.35
C GLU A 161 -8.31 3.71 8.16
N ARG A 162 -8.43 3.21 6.92
CA ARG A 162 -9.06 1.93 6.63
C ARG A 162 -8.36 0.78 7.37
N MET A 163 -7.03 0.72 7.29
CA MET A 163 -6.25 -0.32 7.97
C MET A 163 -6.37 -0.20 9.49
N ARG A 164 -6.30 1.01 10.07
CA ARG A 164 -6.52 1.21 11.51
C ARG A 164 -7.88 0.70 11.96
N HIS A 165 -8.91 0.98 11.18
CA HIS A 165 -10.29 0.56 11.48
C HIS A 165 -10.46 -0.96 11.42
N GLU A 166 -9.88 -1.61 10.41
CA GLU A 166 -10.04 -3.05 10.15
C GLU A 166 -9.16 -3.94 11.04
N LEU A 167 -7.94 -3.45 11.37
CA LEU A 167 -6.93 -4.25 12.08
C LEU A 167 -6.86 -3.92 13.58
N GLY A 168 -7.38 -2.76 13.99
CA GLY A 168 -7.36 -2.34 15.40
C GLY A 168 -5.96 -1.97 15.92
N VAL A 169 -4.99 -1.73 15.02
CA VAL A 169 -3.62 -1.34 15.36
C VAL A 169 -3.28 0.05 14.80
N PRO A 170 -2.36 0.81 15.41
CA PRO A 170 -1.90 2.07 14.83
C PRO A 170 -1.29 1.84 13.44
N VAL A 171 -1.60 2.72 12.50
CA VAL A 171 -1.04 2.67 11.13
C VAL A 171 -0.61 4.08 10.74
N ARG A 172 0.58 4.22 10.20
CA ARG A 172 1.10 5.48 9.68
C ARG A 172 1.76 5.30 8.32
N VAL A 173 1.71 6.33 7.52
CA VAL A 173 2.47 6.40 6.26
C VAL A 173 3.88 6.88 6.56
N ALA A 174 4.88 6.32 5.90
CA ALA A 174 6.27 6.81 5.98
C ALA A 174 6.36 8.24 5.45
N ASP A 175 7.34 9.03 5.92
CA ASP A 175 7.51 10.44 5.52
C ASP A 175 7.75 10.59 4.01
N ASP A 176 8.44 9.64 3.39
CA ASP A 176 8.73 9.62 1.95
C ASP A 176 8.50 8.22 1.39
N PRO A 177 7.23 7.80 1.25
CA PRO A 177 6.90 6.41 0.94
C PRO A 177 7.37 5.98 -0.45
N LEU A 178 7.42 6.89 -1.42
CA LEU A 178 7.88 6.59 -2.77
C LEU A 178 9.39 6.28 -2.85
N ARG A 179 10.18 6.81 -1.91
CA ARG A 179 11.64 6.65 -1.91
C ARG A 179 12.17 5.78 -0.79
N SER A 180 11.31 5.17 0.03
CA SER A 180 11.76 4.34 1.16
C SER A 180 12.69 3.21 0.72
N VAL A 181 12.35 2.47 -0.34
CA VAL A 181 13.20 1.36 -0.83
C VAL A 181 14.57 1.85 -1.30
N VAL A 182 14.61 2.90 -2.13
CA VAL A 182 15.88 3.41 -2.65
C VAL A 182 16.74 4.05 -1.57
N ARG A 183 16.14 4.76 -0.59
CA ARG A 183 16.84 5.31 0.58
C ARG A 183 17.42 4.19 1.45
N GLY A 184 16.63 3.16 1.71
CA GLY A 184 17.11 2.00 2.48
C GLY A 184 18.22 1.25 1.77
N SER A 185 18.12 1.07 0.46
CA SER A 185 19.19 0.47 -0.34
C SER A 185 20.47 1.29 -0.32
N GLY A 186 20.36 2.64 -0.41
CA GLY A 186 21.50 3.55 -0.26
C GLY A 186 22.18 3.41 1.10
N ARG A 187 21.39 3.42 2.20
CA ARG A 187 21.93 3.24 3.56
C ARG A 187 22.62 1.89 3.73
N CYS A 188 22.08 0.81 3.13
CA CYS A 188 22.74 -0.49 3.18
C CYS A 188 24.13 -0.48 2.55
N VAL A 189 24.36 0.36 1.54
CA VAL A 189 25.69 0.52 0.91
C VAL A 189 26.59 1.43 1.73
N GLU A 190 26.05 2.54 2.25
CA GLU A 190 26.81 3.52 3.04
C GLU A 190 27.21 2.99 4.44
N GLU A 191 26.34 2.20 5.06
CA GLU A 191 26.49 1.67 6.42
C GLU A 191 26.66 0.14 6.42
N PHE A 192 27.35 -0.40 5.41
CA PHE A 192 27.45 -1.83 5.19
C PHE A 192 27.90 -2.61 6.44
N ASP A 193 28.94 -2.16 7.11
CA ASP A 193 29.49 -2.83 8.29
C ASP A 193 28.47 -2.93 9.45
N SER A 194 27.61 -1.92 9.62
CA SER A 194 26.60 -1.88 10.67
C SER A 194 25.34 -2.69 10.31
N LEU A 195 25.07 -2.82 9.03
CA LEU A 195 23.89 -3.51 8.49
C LEU A 195 24.20 -4.89 7.91
N GLU A 196 25.47 -5.35 7.96
CA GLU A 196 25.89 -6.64 7.41
C GLU A 196 25.00 -7.80 7.91
N ARG A 197 24.69 -7.83 9.20
CA ARG A 197 23.83 -8.87 9.80
C ARG A 197 22.41 -8.87 9.28
N VAL A 198 21.91 -7.71 8.89
CA VAL A 198 20.57 -7.51 8.32
C VAL A 198 20.53 -7.94 6.84
N LEU A 199 21.66 -7.76 6.13
CA LEU A 199 21.79 -8.05 4.70
C LEU A 199 22.12 -9.51 4.44
N VAL A 200 23.00 -10.09 5.26
CA VAL A 200 23.37 -11.51 5.21
C VAL A 200 22.42 -12.28 6.13
N GLY A 201 21.15 -12.38 5.74
CA GLY A 201 20.16 -13.14 6.46
C GLY A 201 20.68 -14.55 6.69
N THR A 202 20.95 -14.91 7.94
CA THR A 202 21.30 -16.27 8.32
C THR A 202 20.10 -17.14 8.03
N GLN A 203 20.06 -17.77 6.84
CA GLN A 203 19.21 -18.93 6.61
C GLN A 203 19.68 -20.02 7.60
N ARG A 204 19.09 -20.01 8.79
CA ARG A 204 19.09 -21.20 9.63
C ARG A 204 17.88 -22.02 9.18
N PHE A 205 18.17 -23.01 8.34
CA PHE A 205 17.29 -24.15 8.10
C PHE A 205 17.07 -24.93 9.39
#